data_5f4e1c255284b986366fb6712eb4b28e
#
_entry.id   5f4e1c255284b986366fb6712eb4b28e
#
_cell.length_a   1.000
_cell.length_b   1.000
_cell.length_c   1.000
_cell.angle_alpha   90.00
_cell.angle_beta   90.00
_cell.angle_gamma   90.00
#
_symmetry.space_group_name_H-M   'P 1'
#
loop_
_entity.id
_entity.type
_entity.pdbx_description
1 polymer ?
#
loop_
_entity_poly.entity_id
_entity_poly.type
_entity_poly.pdbx_seq_one_letter_code
_entity_poly.pdbx_strand_id
1 'polypeptide(L)'
;MVDVPTSLPESRLGSTLRRDAWWMEILPVVIVLGGFGVYATLRAFENAYYSWGPYLSPFYSPLIDPQHHWWPFSPALLILVGPLGFRATCYYYRKAYYRAFFLDPPACAVGESPRRNYRGETAFPFILQNVHRYFFYLAVLFICFLWYDAVRSFLFDGHFGIGVGTLVLTLNVTLLSLYTFSCHSLRHLAGGKLDCFSCATFGRSRFATWRVSTFLNERHMLFAWCSLFSVGFADFYVRMVACGTFRDLRLL
;
A
#
# COMPACT_ATOMS: atom_id res chain seq x y z
N MET A 1 25.28 49.74 -9.40
CA MET A 1 25.31 48.69 -8.38
C MET A 1 23.87 48.24 -8.18
N VAL A 2 23.56 47.04 -8.53
CA VAL A 2 22.21 46.47 -8.25
C VAL A 2 22.25 46.01 -6.80
N ASP A 3 21.44 46.62 -5.94
CA ASP A 3 21.29 46.16 -4.54
C ASP A 3 20.77 44.74 -4.54
N VAL A 4 21.65 43.78 -4.29
CA VAL A 4 21.25 42.40 -4.00
C VAL A 4 20.73 42.37 -2.59
N PRO A 5 19.43 42.03 -2.37
CA PRO A 5 18.89 41.96 -1.02
C PRO A 5 19.69 40.93 -0.22
N THR A 6 20.27 41.34 0.88
CA THR A 6 21.13 40.54 1.77
C THR A 6 20.37 39.54 2.64
N SER A 7 19.04 39.53 2.58
CA SER A 7 18.21 38.56 3.24
C SER A 7 17.22 37.94 2.24
N LEU A 8 17.30 36.68 2.02
CA LEU A 8 16.24 35.95 1.32
C LEU A 8 14.95 36.13 2.12
N PRO A 9 13.82 36.47 1.48
CA PRO A 9 12.55 36.53 2.20
C PRO A 9 12.29 35.23 2.91
N GLU A 10 11.86 35.28 4.18
CA GLU A 10 11.47 34.08 4.94
C GLU A 10 10.57 33.22 4.05
N SER A 11 10.95 31.97 3.85
CA SER A 11 10.20 31.04 3.01
C SER A 11 8.84 30.78 3.66
N ARG A 12 7.81 31.36 3.09
CA ARG A 12 6.42 31.09 3.50
C ARG A 12 5.91 29.88 2.70
N LEU A 13 5.06 29.09 3.33
CA LEU A 13 4.41 27.98 2.67
C LEU A 13 3.79 28.41 1.33
N GLY A 14 4.15 27.72 0.25
CA GLY A 14 3.67 28.01 -1.10
C GLY A 14 4.39 29.16 -1.82
N SER A 15 5.34 29.87 -1.17
CA SER A 15 6.13 30.92 -1.84
C SER A 15 6.99 30.31 -2.95
N THR A 16 6.93 30.88 -4.15
CA THR A 16 7.70 30.39 -5.30
C THR A 16 7.82 31.43 -6.39
N LEU A 17 8.90 31.36 -7.15
CA LEU A 17 9.08 32.09 -8.40
C LEU A 17 8.58 31.30 -9.63
N ARG A 18 8.14 30.04 -9.40
CA ARG A 18 7.59 29.20 -10.47
C ARG A 18 6.28 29.80 -10.99
N ARG A 19 6.11 29.77 -12.32
CA ARG A 19 4.91 30.22 -13.00
C ARG A 19 4.05 29.08 -13.54
N ASP A 20 4.55 27.83 -13.42
CA ASP A 20 3.85 26.63 -13.84
C ASP A 20 2.84 26.15 -12.78
N ALA A 21 1.91 25.31 -13.17
CA ALA A 21 0.88 24.75 -12.30
C ALA A 21 1.45 23.59 -11.46
N TRP A 22 2.49 23.85 -10.64
CA TRP A 22 3.19 22.85 -9.81
C TRP A 22 2.26 22.03 -8.92
N TRP A 23 1.14 22.58 -8.50
CA TRP A 23 0.14 21.93 -7.67
C TRP A 23 -0.59 20.78 -8.39
N MET A 24 -0.59 20.76 -9.73
CA MET A 24 -1.18 19.67 -10.50
C MET A 24 -0.49 18.33 -10.28
N GLU A 25 0.76 18.30 -9.84
CA GLU A 25 1.46 17.05 -9.53
C GLU A 25 0.96 16.41 -8.23
N ILE A 26 0.50 17.23 -7.27
CA ILE A 26 0.06 16.72 -5.97
C ILE A 26 -1.45 16.44 -5.94
N LEU A 27 -2.24 17.12 -6.74
CA LEU A 27 -3.70 16.99 -6.75
C LEU A 27 -4.19 15.55 -7.00
N PRO A 28 -3.70 14.80 -8.01
CA PRO A 28 -4.09 13.40 -8.20
C PRO A 28 -3.75 12.52 -7.00
N VAL A 29 -2.62 12.77 -6.34
CA VAL A 29 -2.21 12.02 -5.14
C VAL A 29 -3.17 12.28 -3.99
N VAL A 30 -3.55 13.55 -3.76
CA VAL A 30 -4.55 13.91 -2.73
C VAL A 30 -5.87 13.23 -3.00
N ILE A 31 -6.36 13.29 -4.24
CA ILE A 31 -7.66 12.72 -4.62
C ILE A 31 -7.63 11.19 -4.46
N VAL A 32 -6.61 10.52 -4.97
CA VAL A 32 -6.56 9.05 -4.97
C VAL A 32 -6.30 8.51 -3.56
N LEU A 33 -5.29 9.02 -2.85
CA LEU A 33 -5.00 8.52 -1.50
C LEU A 33 -6.07 8.95 -0.50
N GLY A 34 -6.58 10.18 -0.59
CA GLY A 34 -7.68 10.66 0.24
C GLY A 34 -8.98 9.88 -0.03
N GLY A 35 -9.34 9.73 -1.30
CA GLY A 35 -10.50 8.95 -1.71
C GLY A 35 -10.41 7.49 -1.29
N PHE A 36 -9.25 6.85 -1.47
CA PHE A 36 -9.02 5.49 -1.00
C PHE A 36 -9.10 5.41 0.53
N GLY A 37 -8.54 6.37 1.26
CA GLY A 37 -8.60 6.42 2.73
C GLY A 37 -10.04 6.53 3.23
N VAL A 38 -10.84 7.42 2.65
CA VAL A 38 -12.27 7.55 2.97
C VAL A 38 -13.01 6.26 2.63
N TYR A 39 -12.82 5.72 1.42
CA TYR A 39 -13.45 4.47 1.00
C TYR A 39 -13.12 3.33 1.96
N ALA A 40 -11.84 3.06 2.22
CA ALA A 40 -11.42 1.96 3.07
C ALA A 40 -11.95 2.09 4.52
N THR A 41 -11.98 3.32 5.04
CA THR A 41 -12.54 3.61 6.37
C THR A 41 -14.03 3.30 6.42
N LEU A 42 -14.82 3.81 5.47
CA LEU A 42 -16.26 3.54 5.42
C LEU A 42 -16.54 2.03 5.30
N ARG A 43 -15.78 1.31 4.44
CA ARG A 43 -15.96 -0.14 4.25
C ARG A 43 -15.54 -0.94 5.47
N ALA A 44 -14.49 -0.49 6.19
CA ALA A 44 -14.08 -1.13 7.43
C ALA A 44 -15.15 -1.03 8.55
N PHE A 45 -15.89 0.08 8.61
CA PHE A 45 -16.96 0.25 9.60
C PHE A 45 -18.29 -0.38 9.19
N GLU A 46 -18.58 -0.52 7.91
CA GLU A 46 -19.86 -1.03 7.40
C GLU A 46 -20.15 -2.47 7.84
N ASN A 47 -19.14 -3.31 7.93
CA ASN A 47 -19.23 -4.73 8.36
C ASN A 47 -20.33 -5.52 7.64
N ALA A 48 -20.58 -5.23 6.36
CA ALA A 48 -21.61 -5.85 5.52
C ALA A 48 -21.10 -6.06 4.10
N TYR A 49 -21.71 -6.98 3.37
CA TYR A 49 -21.46 -7.26 1.94
C TYR A 49 -20.01 -7.60 1.59
N TYR A 50 -19.24 -8.12 2.54
CA TYR A 50 -17.82 -8.44 2.35
C TYR A 50 -17.57 -9.85 1.83
N SER A 51 -18.60 -10.67 1.68
CA SER A 51 -18.49 -12.03 1.13
C SER A 51 -19.68 -12.40 0.26
N TRP A 52 -19.42 -13.20 -0.78
CA TRP A 52 -20.45 -13.77 -1.64
C TRP A 52 -19.97 -15.08 -2.27
N GLY A 53 -20.67 -16.19 -2.02
CA GLY A 53 -20.23 -17.50 -2.50
C GLY A 53 -18.79 -17.79 -2.09
N PRO A 54 -17.89 -18.08 -3.07
CA PRO A 54 -16.49 -18.33 -2.76
C PRO A 54 -15.64 -17.06 -2.63
N TYR A 55 -16.20 -15.87 -2.82
CA TYR A 55 -15.48 -14.62 -2.81
C TYR A 55 -15.47 -13.96 -1.44
N LEU A 56 -14.29 -13.53 -1.01
CA LEU A 56 -14.09 -12.75 0.21
C LEU A 56 -13.38 -11.44 -0.15
N SER A 57 -13.89 -10.33 0.41
CA SER A 57 -13.23 -9.03 0.28
C SER A 57 -11.83 -9.05 0.90
N PRO A 58 -10.81 -8.49 0.21
CA PRO A 58 -9.47 -8.37 0.76
C PRO A 58 -9.39 -7.61 2.08
N PHE A 59 -10.38 -6.76 2.39
CA PHE A 59 -10.42 -6.01 3.66
C PHE A 59 -10.85 -6.88 4.85
N TYR A 60 -11.43 -8.04 4.59
CA TYR A 60 -11.91 -9.00 5.59
C TYR A 60 -11.15 -10.33 5.54
N SER A 61 -10.00 -10.37 4.86
CA SER A 61 -9.11 -11.54 4.80
C SER A 61 -7.97 -11.43 5.82
N PRO A 62 -7.77 -12.43 6.69
CA PRO A 62 -8.52 -13.68 6.82
C PRO A 62 -9.91 -13.46 7.42
N LEU A 63 -10.86 -14.32 7.04
CA LEU A 63 -12.22 -14.25 7.61
C LEU A 63 -12.18 -14.57 9.11
N ILE A 64 -12.52 -13.58 9.92
CA ILE A 64 -12.65 -13.72 11.38
C ILE A 64 -14.14 -13.89 11.68
N ASP A 65 -14.51 -15.01 12.31
CA ASP A 65 -15.89 -15.30 12.65
C ASP A 65 -16.46 -14.25 13.63
N PRO A 66 -17.51 -13.52 13.25
CA PRO A 66 -18.11 -12.51 14.11
C PRO A 66 -18.63 -13.03 15.45
N GLN A 67 -18.94 -14.32 15.55
CA GLN A 67 -19.53 -14.92 16.75
C GLN A 67 -18.47 -15.34 17.80
N HIS A 68 -17.23 -15.50 17.40
CA HIS A 68 -16.16 -16.06 18.27
C HIS A 68 -15.01 -15.10 18.53
N HIS A 69 -15.11 -13.81 18.15
CA HIS A 69 -14.04 -12.87 18.46
C HIS A 69 -14.33 -12.01 19.68
N TRP A 70 -13.29 -11.69 20.42
CA TRP A 70 -13.33 -10.82 21.59
C TRP A 70 -13.49 -9.32 21.25
N TRP A 71 -13.36 -8.97 19.98
CA TRP A 71 -13.35 -7.61 19.46
C TRP A 71 -14.77 -7.14 19.12
N PRO A 72 -15.30 -6.07 19.76
CA PRO A 72 -16.69 -5.66 19.58
C PRO A 72 -16.98 -4.90 18.28
N PHE A 73 -15.92 -4.56 17.53
CA PHE A 73 -16.04 -3.80 16.28
C PHE A 73 -15.81 -4.69 15.07
N SER A 74 -15.92 -4.10 13.86
CA SER A 74 -15.66 -4.81 12.61
C SER A 74 -14.25 -5.44 12.59
N PRO A 75 -14.12 -6.72 12.20
CA PRO A 75 -12.81 -7.39 12.05
C PRO A 75 -11.86 -6.69 11.09
N ALA A 76 -12.40 -5.99 10.07
CA ALA A 76 -11.61 -5.25 9.11
C ALA A 76 -10.73 -4.18 9.77
N LEU A 77 -11.16 -3.59 10.89
CA LEU A 77 -10.35 -2.60 11.62
C LEU A 77 -9.05 -3.21 12.16
N LEU A 78 -9.06 -4.46 12.59
CA LEU A 78 -7.85 -5.18 13.01
C LEU A 78 -7.00 -5.61 11.82
N ILE A 79 -7.66 -6.17 10.80
CA ILE A 79 -7.00 -6.69 9.60
C ILE A 79 -6.24 -5.58 8.87
N LEU A 80 -6.87 -4.43 8.68
CA LEU A 80 -6.30 -3.32 7.91
C LEU A 80 -5.09 -2.67 8.57
N VAL A 81 -4.86 -2.84 9.87
CA VAL A 81 -3.66 -2.32 10.55
C VAL A 81 -2.37 -2.81 9.88
N GLY A 82 -2.29 -4.08 9.50
CA GLY A 82 -1.12 -4.66 8.84
C GLY A 82 -0.84 -4.04 7.46
N PRO A 83 -1.77 -4.19 6.49
CA PRO A 83 -1.61 -3.62 5.14
C PRO A 83 -1.50 -2.09 5.12
N LEU A 84 -2.27 -1.39 5.98
CA LEU A 84 -2.19 0.07 6.09
C LEU A 84 -0.85 0.50 6.66
N GLY A 85 -0.39 -0.14 7.74
CA GLY A 85 0.92 0.13 8.34
C GLY A 85 2.06 -0.13 7.36
N PHE A 86 1.97 -1.20 6.55
CA PHE A 86 2.96 -1.47 5.51
C PHE A 86 3.01 -0.36 4.44
N ARG A 87 1.85 0.14 3.99
CA ARG A 87 1.78 1.26 3.04
C ARG A 87 2.21 2.58 3.68
N ALA A 88 1.73 2.89 4.88
CA ALA A 88 2.03 4.15 5.56
C ALA A 88 3.52 4.30 5.91
N THR A 89 4.21 3.19 6.22
CA THR A 89 5.65 3.20 6.51
C THR A 89 6.53 3.00 5.28
N CYS A 90 5.95 2.70 4.12
CA CYS A 90 6.69 2.56 2.87
C CYS A 90 7.34 3.89 2.46
N TYR A 91 8.63 3.85 2.16
CA TYR A 91 9.38 5.05 1.73
C TYR A 91 8.75 5.76 0.53
N TYR A 92 8.25 4.99 -0.43
CA TYR A 92 7.60 5.55 -1.61
C TYR A 92 6.29 6.27 -1.27
N TYR A 93 5.40 5.62 -0.52
CA TYR A 93 4.15 6.27 -0.08
C TYR A 93 4.41 7.45 0.83
N ARG A 94 5.42 7.37 1.71
CA ARG A 94 5.86 8.50 2.53
C ARG A 94 6.14 9.73 1.68
N LYS A 95 6.96 9.58 0.64
CA LYS A 95 7.26 10.67 -0.28
C LYS A 95 5.98 11.26 -0.91
N ALA A 96 5.03 10.40 -1.31
CA ALA A 96 3.78 10.83 -1.90
C ALA A 96 2.92 11.62 -0.92
N TYR A 97 2.64 11.08 0.27
CA TYR A 97 1.76 11.76 1.22
C TYR A 97 2.42 12.94 1.94
N TYR A 98 3.75 12.98 2.09
CA TYR A 98 4.44 14.16 2.61
C TYR A 98 4.26 15.35 1.68
N ARG A 99 4.43 15.16 0.38
CA ARG A 99 4.18 16.23 -0.59
C ARG A 99 2.70 16.62 -0.65
N ALA A 100 1.82 15.66 -0.67
CA ALA A 100 0.39 15.87 -0.93
C ALA A 100 -0.39 16.38 0.30
N PHE A 101 -0.11 15.88 1.50
CA PHE A 101 -0.89 16.18 2.69
C PHE A 101 -0.13 17.06 3.70
N PHE A 102 1.20 16.91 3.78
CA PHE A 102 2.00 17.71 4.70
C PHE A 102 2.71 18.88 4.02
N LEU A 103 2.69 18.95 2.68
CA LEU A 103 3.31 20.00 1.87
C LEU A 103 4.80 20.23 2.21
N ASP A 104 5.57 19.14 2.28
CA ASP A 104 6.91 19.06 2.85
C ASP A 104 7.95 18.40 1.91
N PRO A 105 8.55 19.15 0.99
CA PRO A 105 8.00 20.33 0.37
C PRO A 105 6.85 19.99 -0.60
N PRO A 106 5.94 20.92 -0.92
CA PRO A 106 4.85 20.64 -1.86
C PRO A 106 5.36 20.34 -3.28
N ALA A 107 6.39 21.07 -3.72
CA ALA A 107 7.09 20.86 -4.99
C ALA A 107 8.52 21.42 -4.93
N CYS A 108 9.36 21.09 -5.92
CA CYS A 108 10.68 21.69 -6.04
C CYS A 108 10.58 23.21 -6.19
N ALA A 109 11.42 23.98 -5.49
CA ALA A 109 11.43 25.42 -5.45
C ALA A 109 10.10 26.08 -5.02
N VAL A 110 9.33 25.39 -4.19
CA VAL A 110 8.13 25.91 -3.53
C VAL A 110 8.35 25.88 -2.03
N GLY A 111 8.08 26.99 -1.36
CA GLY A 111 8.29 27.16 0.07
C GLY A 111 7.49 26.15 0.89
N GLU A 112 8.14 25.56 1.86
CA GLU A 112 7.54 24.63 2.85
C GLU A 112 7.19 25.37 4.14
N SER A 113 6.44 24.70 5.01
CA SER A 113 6.16 25.23 6.33
C SER A 113 7.44 25.29 7.18
N PRO A 114 7.77 26.42 7.83
CA PRO A 114 8.97 26.53 8.64
C PRO A 114 8.95 25.53 9.79
N ARG A 115 9.94 24.63 9.83
CA ARG A 115 10.11 23.63 10.90
C ARG A 115 11.24 24.04 11.83
N ARG A 116 10.91 24.33 13.06
CA ARG A 116 11.88 24.78 14.05
C ARG A 116 12.84 23.70 14.55
N ASN A 117 12.61 22.44 14.47
CA ASN A 117 13.50 21.38 15.01
C ASN A 117 13.37 20.08 14.21
N TYR A 118 13.76 20.10 12.95
CA TYR A 118 13.83 18.87 12.17
C TYR A 118 14.96 17.97 12.70
N ARG A 119 14.61 16.80 13.23
CA ARG A 119 15.55 15.80 13.76
C ARG A 119 15.63 14.56 12.87
N GLY A 120 15.14 14.64 11.65
CA GLY A 120 15.09 13.51 10.71
C GLY A 120 14.23 12.35 11.20
N GLU A 121 14.64 11.12 10.85
CA GLU A 121 13.92 9.88 11.18
C GLU A 121 14.22 9.36 12.60
N THR A 122 14.87 10.15 13.44
CA THR A 122 15.17 9.81 14.83
C THR A 122 14.11 10.29 15.80
N ALA A 123 13.16 11.12 15.34
CA ALA A 123 12.09 11.70 16.16
C ALA A 123 10.70 11.39 15.59
N PHE A 124 9.69 11.38 16.46
CA PHE A 124 8.29 11.26 16.06
C PHE A 124 7.86 12.46 15.18
N PRO A 125 7.05 12.27 14.12
CA PRO A 125 6.47 11.01 13.66
C PRO A 125 7.36 10.17 12.73
N PHE A 126 8.51 10.69 12.31
CA PHE A 126 9.35 10.07 11.29
C PHE A 126 10.01 8.76 11.72
N ILE A 127 10.25 8.59 13.02
CA ILE A 127 10.78 7.34 13.59
C ILE A 127 9.89 6.12 13.27
N LEU A 128 8.60 6.33 13.03
CA LEU A 128 7.67 5.25 12.66
C LEU A 128 8.04 4.56 11.34
N GLN A 129 8.84 5.21 10.49
CA GLN A 129 9.33 4.59 9.26
C GLN A 129 10.26 3.39 9.53
N ASN A 130 10.92 3.38 10.66
CA ASN A 130 11.85 2.31 11.04
C ASN A 130 11.14 0.98 11.34
N VAL A 131 9.83 1.02 11.61
CA VAL A 131 9.02 -0.20 11.84
C VAL A 131 8.54 -0.85 10.52
N HIS A 132 8.85 -0.29 9.36
CA HIS A 132 8.43 -0.82 8.06
C HIS A 132 8.80 -2.29 7.84
N ARG A 133 9.95 -2.73 8.35
CA ARG A 133 10.38 -4.14 8.28
C ARG A 133 9.42 -5.08 9.00
N TYR A 134 8.86 -4.68 10.12
CA TYR A 134 7.89 -5.50 10.86
C TYR A 134 6.57 -5.59 10.10
N PHE A 135 6.11 -4.48 9.53
CA PHE A 135 4.94 -4.49 8.65
C PHE A 135 5.17 -5.29 7.37
N PHE A 136 6.40 -5.41 6.88
CA PHE A 136 6.73 -6.29 5.76
C PHE A 136 6.44 -7.76 6.11
N TYR A 137 6.81 -8.23 7.29
CA TYR A 137 6.49 -9.60 7.71
C TYR A 137 4.99 -9.83 7.81
N LEU A 138 4.25 -8.87 8.35
CA LEU A 138 2.79 -8.93 8.37
C LEU A 138 2.22 -8.93 6.94
N ALA A 139 2.73 -8.10 6.04
CA ALA A 139 2.30 -8.07 4.65
C ALA A 139 2.50 -9.42 3.95
N VAL A 140 3.64 -10.10 4.17
CA VAL A 140 3.88 -11.44 3.64
C VAL A 140 2.86 -12.44 4.18
N LEU A 141 2.54 -12.37 5.47
CA LEU A 141 1.50 -13.22 6.07
C LEU A 141 0.12 -12.97 5.42
N PHE A 142 -0.27 -11.70 5.24
CA PHE A 142 -1.52 -11.36 4.56
C PHE A 142 -1.56 -11.81 3.10
N ILE A 143 -0.44 -11.77 2.38
CA ILE A 143 -0.33 -12.33 1.03
C ILE A 143 -0.67 -13.82 1.01
N CYS A 144 -0.22 -14.58 2.01
CA CYS A 144 -0.57 -16.00 2.10
C CYS A 144 -2.08 -16.23 2.28
N PHE A 145 -2.74 -15.43 3.13
CA PHE A 145 -4.21 -15.51 3.28
C PHE A 145 -4.94 -15.12 2.00
N LEU A 146 -4.52 -14.04 1.34
CA LEU A 146 -5.12 -13.60 0.09
C LEU A 146 -4.94 -14.60 -1.06
N TRP A 147 -3.80 -15.31 -1.11
CA TRP A 147 -3.61 -16.42 -2.07
C TRP A 147 -4.54 -17.59 -1.75
N TYR A 148 -4.71 -17.93 -0.48
CA TYR A 148 -5.67 -18.92 -0.07
C TYR A 148 -7.09 -18.56 -0.53
N ASP A 149 -7.54 -17.33 -0.32
CA ASP A 149 -8.86 -16.86 -0.74
C ASP A 149 -8.98 -16.83 -2.28
N ALA A 150 -7.92 -16.43 -2.98
CA ALA A 150 -7.90 -16.47 -4.44
C ALA A 150 -8.02 -17.90 -4.99
N VAL A 151 -7.35 -18.87 -4.37
CA VAL A 151 -7.50 -20.29 -4.74
C VAL A 151 -8.90 -20.80 -4.39
N ARG A 152 -9.42 -20.44 -3.21
CA ARG A 152 -10.78 -20.77 -2.81
C ARG A 152 -11.84 -20.21 -3.78
N SER A 153 -11.57 -19.06 -4.39
CA SER A 153 -12.47 -18.41 -5.35
C SER A 153 -12.74 -19.21 -6.63
N PHE A 154 -11.96 -20.27 -6.90
CA PHE A 154 -12.20 -21.21 -8.00
C PHE A 154 -13.18 -22.33 -7.64
N LEU A 155 -13.64 -22.42 -6.38
CA LEU A 155 -14.48 -23.50 -5.90
C LEU A 155 -15.91 -23.00 -5.63
N PHE A 156 -16.81 -23.26 -6.55
CA PHE A 156 -18.25 -22.96 -6.42
C PHE A 156 -18.99 -24.20 -5.99
N ASP A 157 -19.51 -24.21 -4.78
CA ASP A 157 -20.25 -25.34 -4.19
C ASP A 157 -19.50 -26.69 -4.30
N GLY A 158 -18.17 -26.64 -4.17
CA GLY A 158 -17.30 -27.81 -4.29
C GLY A 158 -16.87 -28.17 -5.71
N HIS A 159 -17.37 -27.50 -6.73
CA HIS A 159 -17.00 -27.69 -8.12
C HIS A 159 -16.03 -26.60 -8.59
N PHE A 160 -15.08 -26.98 -9.43
CA PHE A 160 -14.17 -26.03 -10.06
C PHE A 160 -14.93 -25.13 -11.04
N GLY A 161 -14.69 -23.84 -10.96
CA GLY A 161 -15.28 -22.86 -11.85
C GLY A 161 -14.44 -21.59 -11.90
N ILE A 162 -14.65 -20.77 -12.92
CA ILE A 162 -13.99 -19.48 -13.10
C ILE A 162 -15.06 -18.42 -13.31
N GLY A 163 -15.15 -17.50 -12.38
CA GLY A 163 -15.97 -16.30 -12.51
C GLY A 163 -15.12 -15.05 -12.71
N VAL A 164 -15.77 -13.94 -13.05
CA VAL A 164 -15.07 -12.64 -13.13
C VAL A 164 -14.46 -12.27 -11.77
N GLY A 165 -15.18 -12.54 -10.66
CA GLY A 165 -14.66 -12.34 -9.32
C GLY A 165 -13.39 -13.14 -9.01
N THR A 166 -13.29 -14.38 -9.53
CA THR A 166 -12.08 -15.21 -9.44
C THR A 166 -10.87 -14.50 -10.10
N LEU A 167 -11.08 -13.94 -11.29
CA LEU A 167 -10.02 -13.21 -12.02
C LEU A 167 -9.63 -11.94 -11.29
N VAL A 168 -10.60 -11.21 -10.75
CA VAL A 168 -10.37 -9.97 -9.97
C VAL A 168 -9.55 -10.27 -8.71
N LEU A 169 -9.91 -11.30 -7.94
CA LEU A 169 -9.17 -11.66 -6.72
C LEU A 169 -7.77 -12.18 -7.03
N THR A 170 -7.61 -12.98 -8.09
CA THR A 170 -6.30 -13.49 -8.52
C THR A 170 -5.38 -12.36 -9.00
N LEU A 171 -5.90 -11.44 -9.81
CA LEU A 171 -5.15 -10.27 -10.24
C LEU A 171 -4.76 -9.39 -9.04
N ASN A 172 -5.69 -9.19 -8.11
CA ASN A 172 -5.44 -8.41 -6.91
C ASN A 172 -4.28 -8.98 -6.08
N VAL A 173 -4.32 -10.27 -5.72
CA VAL A 173 -3.26 -10.88 -4.92
C VAL A 173 -1.92 -10.91 -5.66
N THR A 174 -1.94 -11.06 -6.99
CA THR A 174 -0.74 -10.99 -7.83
C THR A 174 -0.10 -9.60 -7.75
N LEU A 175 -0.88 -8.53 -7.93
CA LEU A 175 -0.38 -7.16 -7.84
C LEU A 175 0.09 -6.79 -6.42
N LEU A 176 -0.61 -7.26 -5.39
CA LEU A 176 -0.18 -7.10 -4.00
C LEU A 176 1.12 -7.86 -3.71
N SER A 177 1.29 -9.05 -4.28
CA SER A 177 2.54 -9.82 -4.18
C SER A 177 3.71 -9.07 -4.85
N LEU A 178 3.50 -8.56 -6.07
CA LEU A 178 4.50 -7.75 -6.76
C LEU A 178 4.88 -6.50 -5.96
N TYR A 179 3.91 -5.81 -5.38
CA TYR A 179 4.17 -4.67 -4.49
C TYR A 179 4.97 -5.08 -3.25
N THR A 180 4.58 -6.16 -2.57
CA THR A 180 5.22 -6.61 -1.33
C THR A 180 6.65 -7.08 -1.59
N PHE A 181 6.87 -7.90 -2.62
CA PHE A 181 8.18 -8.47 -2.93
C PHE A 181 9.11 -7.53 -3.70
N SER A 182 8.60 -6.46 -4.26
CA SER A 182 9.43 -5.36 -4.78
C SER A 182 9.96 -4.42 -3.70
N CYS A 183 9.56 -4.62 -2.45
CA CYS A 183 9.91 -3.73 -1.34
C CYS A 183 11.42 -3.75 -1.04
N HIS A 184 11.96 -2.57 -0.73
CA HIS A 184 13.35 -2.42 -0.29
C HIS A 184 13.67 -3.27 0.95
N SER A 185 12.69 -3.53 1.82
CA SER A 185 12.86 -4.39 2.99
C SER A 185 13.29 -5.80 2.63
N LEU A 186 12.71 -6.41 1.57
CA LEU A 186 13.14 -7.74 1.10
C LEU A 186 14.57 -7.72 0.57
N ARG A 187 14.94 -6.70 -0.21
CA ARG A 187 16.35 -6.53 -0.65
C ARG A 187 17.30 -6.49 0.53
N HIS A 188 16.93 -5.75 1.58
CA HIS A 188 17.75 -5.62 2.78
C HIS A 188 17.84 -6.92 3.57
N LEU A 189 16.77 -7.71 3.62
CA LEU A 189 16.76 -9.02 4.28
C LEU A 189 17.62 -10.03 3.52
N ALA A 190 17.57 -10.02 2.19
CA ALA A 190 18.31 -10.95 1.35
C ALA A 190 19.81 -10.61 1.30
N GLY A 191 20.18 -9.34 1.06
CA GLY A 191 21.55 -8.92 0.77
C GLY A 191 22.11 -7.84 1.70
N GLY A 192 21.33 -7.27 2.62
CA GLY A 192 21.82 -6.27 3.57
C GLY A 192 22.90 -6.82 4.51
N LYS A 193 23.93 -6.03 4.77
CA LYS A 193 25.08 -6.40 5.61
C LYS A 193 25.96 -7.55 5.06
N LEU A 194 25.87 -7.82 3.75
CA LEU A 194 26.73 -8.80 3.10
C LEU A 194 27.69 -8.07 2.14
N ASP A 195 28.98 -8.23 2.40
CA ASP A 195 30.04 -7.79 1.48
C ASP A 195 30.38 -8.88 0.46
N CYS A 196 30.03 -10.14 0.77
CA CYS A 196 30.32 -11.29 -0.06
C CYS A 196 29.18 -12.31 0.01
N PHE A 197 28.48 -12.53 -1.11
CA PHE A 197 27.42 -13.55 -1.17
C PHE A 197 27.95 -14.98 -1.17
N SER A 198 29.09 -15.22 -1.84
CA SER A 198 29.71 -16.55 -1.89
C SER A 198 30.23 -17.03 -0.54
N CYS A 199 30.49 -16.09 0.38
CA CYS A 199 30.99 -16.38 1.72
C CYS A 199 29.84 -16.58 2.73
N ALA A 200 28.60 -16.29 2.34
CA ALA A 200 27.46 -16.33 3.26
C ALA A 200 26.72 -17.67 3.22
N THR A 201 26.17 -18.08 4.36
CA THR A 201 25.26 -19.22 4.43
C THR A 201 24.06 -19.00 3.49
N PHE A 202 23.74 -19.98 2.65
CA PHE A 202 22.73 -19.89 1.58
C PHE A 202 23.01 -18.75 0.57
N GLY A 203 24.27 -18.39 0.34
CA GLY A 203 24.68 -17.24 -0.48
C GLY A 203 24.06 -17.24 -1.88
N ARG A 204 23.97 -18.41 -2.56
CA ARG A 204 23.33 -18.52 -3.89
C ARG A 204 21.84 -18.15 -3.86
N SER A 205 21.08 -18.67 -2.90
CA SER A 205 19.65 -18.35 -2.76
C SER A 205 19.44 -16.89 -2.38
N ARG A 206 20.24 -16.37 -1.46
CA ARG A 206 20.21 -14.97 -1.04
C ARG A 206 20.51 -14.03 -2.20
N PHE A 207 21.51 -14.36 -3.02
CA PHE A 207 21.85 -13.58 -4.23
C PHE A 207 20.72 -13.63 -5.25
N ALA A 208 20.12 -14.80 -5.49
CA ALA A 208 18.98 -14.93 -6.40
C ALA A 208 17.78 -14.08 -5.94
N THR A 209 17.43 -14.17 -4.66
CA THR A 209 16.36 -13.35 -4.06
C THR A 209 16.66 -11.86 -4.16
N TRP A 210 17.88 -11.46 -3.84
CA TRP A 210 18.32 -10.06 -3.94
C TRP A 210 18.23 -9.54 -5.38
N ARG A 211 18.65 -10.33 -6.36
CA ARG A 211 18.59 -9.98 -7.77
C ARG A 211 17.16 -9.79 -8.26
N VAL A 212 16.26 -10.75 -7.94
CA VAL A 212 14.84 -10.67 -8.31
C VAL A 212 14.18 -9.47 -7.64
N SER A 213 14.41 -9.30 -6.34
CA SER A 213 13.88 -8.15 -5.60
C SER A 213 14.40 -6.82 -6.13
N THR A 214 15.66 -6.75 -6.58
CA THR A 214 16.25 -5.56 -7.21
C THR A 214 15.53 -5.23 -8.52
N PHE A 215 15.33 -6.20 -9.38
CA PHE A 215 14.60 -6.03 -10.64
C PHE A 215 13.15 -5.55 -10.42
N LEU A 216 12.45 -6.13 -9.45
CA LEU A 216 11.09 -5.71 -9.10
C LEU A 216 11.07 -4.31 -8.46
N ASN A 217 12.10 -3.98 -7.67
CA ASN A 217 12.18 -2.70 -6.97
C ASN A 217 12.29 -1.49 -7.91
N GLU A 218 12.86 -1.67 -9.10
CA GLU A 218 12.87 -0.61 -10.13
C GLU A 218 11.46 -0.15 -10.51
N ARG A 219 10.46 -1.03 -10.37
CA ARG A 219 9.05 -0.77 -10.69
C ARG A 219 8.16 -0.69 -9.46
N HIS A 220 8.73 -0.55 -8.27
CA HIS A 220 8.00 -0.53 -7.02
C HIS A 220 6.89 0.53 -6.97
N MET A 221 7.14 1.70 -7.54
CA MET A 221 6.14 2.77 -7.67
C MET A 221 4.91 2.33 -8.47
N LEU A 222 5.13 1.68 -9.62
CA LEU A 222 4.04 1.17 -10.45
C LEU A 222 3.21 0.13 -9.67
N PHE A 223 3.87 -0.84 -9.04
CA PHE A 223 3.19 -1.87 -8.25
C PHE A 223 2.45 -1.29 -7.04
N ALA A 224 2.99 -0.24 -6.43
CA ALA A 224 2.34 0.46 -5.34
C ALA A 224 0.98 1.03 -5.76
N TRP A 225 0.91 1.73 -6.90
CA TRP A 225 -0.34 2.29 -7.42
C TRP A 225 -1.29 1.22 -7.97
N CYS A 226 -0.80 0.32 -8.83
CA CYS A 226 -1.63 -0.75 -9.38
C CYS A 226 -2.26 -1.61 -8.28
N SER A 227 -1.51 -1.98 -7.24
CA SER A 227 -2.04 -2.76 -6.13
C SER A 227 -3.03 -1.97 -5.25
N LEU A 228 -2.89 -0.65 -5.16
CA LEU A 228 -3.86 0.19 -4.44
C LEU A 228 -5.21 0.20 -5.15
N PHE A 229 -5.20 0.46 -6.46
CA PHE A 229 -6.43 0.42 -7.26
C PHE A 229 -7.05 -0.97 -7.28
N SER A 230 -6.23 -2.01 -7.44
CA SER A 230 -6.73 -3.38 -7.52
C SER A 230 -7.38 -3.84 -6.22
N VAL A 231 -6.81 -3.51 -5.05
CA VAL A 231 -7.41 -3.90 -3.76
C VAL A 231 -8.71 -3.16 -3.47
N GLY A 232 -8.79 -1.88 -3.83
CA GLY A 232 -10.04 -1.13 -3.76
C GLY A 232 -11.10 -1.68 -4.72
N PHE A 233 -10.71 -2.00 -5.95
CA PHE A 233 -11.60 -2.57 -6.93
C PHE A 233 -12.06 -3.98 -6.56
N ALA A 234 -11.20 -4.82 -6.00
CA ALA A 234 -11.57 -6.16 -5.55
C ALA A 234 -12.59 -6.12 -4.39
N ASP A 235 -12.40 -5.25 -3.41
CA ASP A 235 -13.39 -5.03 -2.36
C ASP A 235 -14.71 -4.51 -2.94
N PHE A 236 -14.66 -3.51 -3.81
CA PHE A 236 -15.83 -2.96 -4.49
C PHE A 236 -16.58 -4.04 -5.28
N TYR A 237 -15.87 -4.85 -6.06
CA TYR A 237 -16.48 -5.91 -6.88
C TYR A 237 -17.22 -6.93 -6.02
N VAL A 238 -16.56 -7.46 -4.97
CA VAL A 238 -17.19 -8.43 -4.06
C VAL A 238 -18.45 -7.84 -3.43
N ARG A 239 -18.43 -6.59 -3.01
CA ARG A 239 -19.60 -5.90 -2.42
C ARG A 239 -20.73 -5.72 -3.42
N MET A 240 -20.43 -5.33 -4.65
CA MET A 240 -21.45 -5.13 -5.70
C MET A 240 -22.13 -6.44 -6.08
N VAL A 241 -21.39 -7.55 -6.05
CA VAL A 241 -21.98 -8.88 -6.23
C VAL A 241 -22.77 -9.31 -4.99
N ALA A 242 -22.25 -9.08 -3.79
CA ALA A 242 -22.89 -9.47 -2.54
C ALA A 242 -24.20 -8.71 -2.28
N CYS A 243 -24.29 -7.42 -2.64
CA CYS A 243 -25.52 -6.65 -2.52
C CYS A 243 -26.51 -6.83 -3.71
N GLY A 244 -26.13 -7.68 -4.70
CA GLY A 244 -27.00 -7.99 -5.85
C GLY A 244 -27.03 -6.94 -6.95
N THR A 245 -26.18 -5.89 -6.87
CA THR A 245 -26.08 -4.86 -7.92
C THR A 245 -25.44 -5.41 -9.20
N PHE A 246 -24.41 -6.27 -9.04
CA PHE A 246 -23.75 -6.96 -10.13
C PHE A 246 -24.10 -8.44 -10.09
N ARG A 247 -24.22 -9.05 -11.27
CA ARG A 247 -24.20 -10.50 -11.43
C ARG A 247 -22.77 -10.91 -11.77
N ASP A 248 -22.22 -11.86 -11.00
CA ASP A 248 -20.95 -12.46 -11.37
C ASP A 248 -21.14 -13.32 -12.61
N LEU A 249 -20.34 -13.05 -13.66
CA LEU A 249 -20.36 -13.84 -14.88
C LEU A 249 -19.47 -15.07 -14.68
N ARG A 250 -20.05 -16.25 -14.75
CA ARG A 250 -19.28 -17.50 -14.80
C ARG A 250 -18.79 -17.72 -16.22
N LEU A 251 -17.48 -17.92 -16.33
CA LEU A 251 -16.78 -18.19 -17.59
C LEU A 251 -16.62 -19.69 -17.82
N LEU A 252 -16.58 -20.45 -16.71
CA LEU A 252 -16.46 -21.90 -16.68
C LEU A 252 -17.18 -22.45 -15.44
#